data_163a54e93deb19b8f04b57e388b92537
#
_entry.id   163a54e93deb19b8f04b57e388b92537
#
_cell.length_a   1.000
_cell.length_b   1.000
_cell.length_c   1.000
_cell.angle_alpha   90.00
_cell.angle_beta   90.00
_cell.angle_gamma   90.00
#
_symmetry.space_group_name_H-M   'P 1'
#
loop_
_entity.id
_entity.type
_entity.pdbx_description
1 polymer ?
#
loop_
_entity_poly.entity_id
_entity_poly.type
_entity_poly.pdbx_seq_one_letter_code
_entity_poly.pdbx_strand_id
1 'polypeptide(L)'
;LVRSFILTLVCLFTLGLGIVSATEPEKIYPSPVRDVMATTGEIIAVDGDKVTVKGDGNYPVATVIVTDKTLLIDGKDGDLKGDRALKKGRKVTAYYSSKMTRSYPPQAEGFAIVFGKNNEKQGKYMHVEKVTPSENGESVRLLNSNRDIIVTVSKDVYEDYQNIKEGDRIMAWYSIMTMSLPGQTNATKVIVLP
;
A
#
# COMPACT_ATOMS: atom_id res chain seq x y z
N LEU A 1 16.57 92.60 5.14
CA LEU A 1 15.39 91.80 4.78
C LEU A 1 15.84 90.38 4.43
N VAL A 2 15.81 89.48 5.46
CA VAL A 2 16.15 88.07 5.27
C VAL A 2 14.86 87.30 5.49
N ARG A 3 14.35 86.62 4.48
CA ARG A 3 13.22 85.69 4.54
C ARG A 3 13.75 84.28 4.86
N SER A 4 13.39 83.81 6.03
CA SER A 4 13.65 82.44 6.51
C SER A 4 12.64 81.50 5.82
N PHE A 5 13.13 80.49 5.11
CA PHE A 5 12.32 79.36 4.57
C PHE A 5 12.39 78.24 5.60
N ILE A 6 11.29 77.95 6.24
CA ILE A 6 11.13 76.77 7.08
C ILE A 6 10.70 75.62 6.14
N LEU A 7 11.57 74.65 6.00
CA LEU A 7 11.32 73.39 5.25
C LEU A 7 10.72 72.37 6.21
N THR A 8 9.40 72.15 6.10
CA THR A 8 8.71 71.15 6.90
C THR A 8 8.88 69.77 6.24
N LEU A 9 9.67 68.92 6.92
CA LEU A 9 9.88 67.53 6.52
C LEU A 9 8.69 66.68 6.98
N VAL A 10 7.84 66.25 6.06
CA VAL A 10 6.74 65.31 6.32
C VAL A 10 7.28 63.90 6.22
N CYS A 11 7.51 63.23 7.36
CA CYS A 11 7.79 61.80 7.43
C CYS A 11 6.51 61.01 7.20
N LEU A 12 6.34 60.43 5.99
CA LEU A 12 5.35 59.41 5.76
C LEU A 12 5.78 58.09 6.39
N PHE A 13 5.17 57.74 7.51
CA PHE A 13 5.23 56.38 8.06
C PHE A 13 4.30 55.49 7.20
N THR A 14 4.88 54.67 6.31
CA THR A 14 4.16 53.57 5.69
C THR A 14 4.14 52.40 6.69
N LEU A 15 2.98 52.19 7.32
CA LEU A 15 2.69 50.94 8.03
C LEU A 15 2.66 49.81 7.02
N GLY A 16 3.76 49.06 6.90
CA GLY A 16 3.82 47.77 6.24
C GLY A 16 2.96 46.77 7.03
N LEU A 17 1.73 46.53 6.57
CA LEU A 17 0.97 45.36 7.00
C LEU A 17 1.68 44.12 6.50
N GLY A 18 2.54 43.54 7.34
CA GLY A 18 3.09 42.21 7.13
C GLY A 18 1.95 41.22 7.14
N ILE A 19 1.62 40.67 5.96
CA ILE A 19 0.76 39.50 5.86
C ILE A 19 1.54 38.35 6.49
N VAL A 20 1.25 38.04 7.75
CA VAL A 20 1.68 36.78 8.37
C VAL A 20 0.87 35.71 7.69
N SER A 21 1.48 35.05 6.69
CA SER A 21 0.95 33.82 6.10
C SER A 21 0.93 32.78 7.22
N ALA A 22 -0.24 32.51 7.78
CA ALA A 22 -0.42 31.39 8.69
C ALA A 22 -0.15 30.11 7.89
N THR A 23 1.05 29.56 8.05
CA THR A 23 1.39 28.22 7.57
C THR A 23 0.45 27.26 8.32
N GLU A 24 -0.49 26.64 7.60
CA GLU A 24 -1.28 25.56 8.20
C GLU A 24 -0.30 24.53 8.83
N PRO A 25 -0.58 24.07 10.05
CA PRO A 25 0.28 23.08 10.68
C PRO A 25 0.34 21.84 9.79
N GLU A 26 1.54 21.47 9.41
CA GLU A 26 1.80 20.25 8.64
C GLU A 26 1.15 19.07 9.39
N LYS A 27 0.14 18.47 8.78
CA LYS A 27 -0.52 17.29 9.35
C LYS A 27 0.51 16.18 9.45
N ILE A 28 1.04 15.95 10.64
CA ILE A 28 1.90 14.79 10.93
C ILE A 28 1.01 13.55 10.83
N TYR A 29 1.09 12.88 9.70
CA TYR A 29 0.44 11.60 9.53
C TYR A 29 1.29 10.53 10.22
N PRO A 30 0.71 9.72 11.12
CA PRO A 30 1.44 8.60 11.70
C PRO A 30 1.95 7.71 10.58
N SER A 31 3.18 7.23 10.71
CA SER A 31 3.74 6.26 9.75
C SER A 31 2.79 5.06 9.66
N PRO A 32 2.50 4.55 8.44
CA PRO A 32 1.60 3.42 8.29
C PRO A 32 2.10 2.26 9.13
N VAL A 33 1.21 1.68 9.93
CA VAL A 33 1.52 0.49 10.72
C VAL A 33 1.83 -0.63 9.74
N ARG A 34 3.12 -1.00 9.65
CA ARG A 34 3.55 -2.14 8.83
C ARG A 34 3.26 -3.41 9.60
N ASP A 35 2.04 -3.91 9.51
CA ASP A 35 1.62 -5.18 10.09
C ASP A 35 1.94 -6.37 9.16
N VAL A 36 2.31 -6.08 7.90
CA VAL A 36 2.66 -7.06 6.87
C VAL A 36 4.09 -6.86 6.40
N MET A 37 4.81 -7.97 6.35
CA MET A 37 6.14 -8.10 5.77
C MET A 37 6.06 -8.89 4.46
N ALA A 38 7.05 -8.73 3.59
CA ALA A 38 7.12 -9.48 2.35
C ALA A 38 8.54 -9.96 2.06
N THR A 39 8.65 -11.15 1.46
CA THR A 39 9.88 -11.67 0.86
C THR A 39 9.57 -12.20 -0.53
N THR A 40 10.25 -11.66 -1.52
CA THR A 40 10.13 -12.07 -2.94
C THR A 40 11.34 -12.91 -3.33
N GLY A 41 11.12 -14.14 -3.76
CA GLY A 41 12.23 -14.98 -4.12
C GLY A 41 11.81 -16.40 -4.50
N GLU A 42 12.49 -17.37 -3.92
CA GLU A 42 12.30 -18.79 -4.24
C GLU A 42 11.97 -19.58 -2.98
N ILE A 43 11.03 -20.52 -3.10
CA ILE A 43 10.78 -21.53 -2.07
C ILE A 43 11.99 -22.46 -1.99
N ILE A 44 12.72 -22.44 -0.89
CA ILE A 44 13.91 -23.30 -0.68
C ILE A 44 13.60 -24.55 0.14
N ALA A 45 12.52 -24.54 0.93
CA ALA A 45 12.05 -25.68 1.69
C ALA A 45 10.53 -25.64 1.91
N VAL A 46 9.92 -26.81 1.98
CA VAL A 46 8.54 -27.03 2.40
C VAL A 46 8.55 -28.19 3.40
N ASP A 47 8.09 -27.93 4.62
CA ASP A 47 8.06 -28.92 5.72
C ASP A 47 6.71 -28.79 6.42
N GLY A 48 5.77 -29.66 6.06
CA GLY A 48 4.39 -29.59 6.50
C GLY A 48 3.75 -28.24 6.13
N ASP A 49 3.33 -27.48 7.13
CA ASP A 49 2.74 -26.14 7.01
C ASP A 49 3.78 -25.02 6.90
N LYS A 50 5.09 -25.34 6.96
CA LYS A 50 6.17 -24.36 6.93
C LYS A 50 6.79 -24.24 5.55
N VAL A 51 6.72 -23.06 4.98
CA VAL A 51 7.30 -22.71 3.68
C VAL A 51 8.42 -21.72 3.88
N THR A 52 9.66 -22.09 3.58
CA THR A 52 10.82 -21.19 3.69
C THR A 52 11.11 -20.57 2.33
N VAL A 53 11.09 -19.25 2.29
CA VAL A 53 11.36 -18.43 1.11
C VAL A 53 12.68 -17.70 1.29
N LYS A 54 13.52 -17.72 0.25
CA LYS A 54 14.79 -16.98 0.18
C LYS A 54 14.74 -15.97 -0.98
N GLY A 55 15.08 -14.73 -0.72
CA GLY A 55 15.10 -13.68 -1.74
C GLY A 55 15.24 -12.28 -1.14
N ASP A 56 14.61 -11.31 -1.79
CA ASP A 56 14.64 -9.89 -1.43
C ASP A 56 13.40 -9.51 -0.65
N GLY A 57 13.52 -8.49 0.20
CA GLY A 57 12.41 -7.95 0.97
C GLY A 57 12.78 -7.64 2.41
N ASN A 58 11.80 -7.77 3.31
CA ASN A 58 12.03 -7.44 4.72
C ASN A 58 13.04 -8.40 5.39
N TYR A 59 13.02 -9.66 4.99
CA TYR A 59 14.00 -10.67 5.42
C TYR A 59 14.51 -11.45 4.21
N PRO A 60 15.82 -11.63 4.09
CA PRO A 60 16.40 -12.42 2.98
C PRO A 60 16.06 -13.92 3.04
N VAL A 61 15.72 -14.41 4.22
CA VAL A 61 15.14 -15.74 4.43
C VAL A 61 14.06 -15.64 5.49
N ALA A 62 12.85 -16.08 5.17
CA ALA A 62 11.73 -16.14 6.09
C ALA A 62 10.97 -17.46 5.97
N THR A 63 10.51 -18.00 7.09
CA THR A 63 9.62 -19.16 7.11
C THR A 63 8.19 -18.70 7.35
N VAL A 64 7.34 -18.99 6.39
CA VAL A 64 5.92 -18.65 6.42
C VAL A 64 5.12 -19.86 6.87
N ILE A 65 4.33 -19.71 7.92
CA ILE A 65 3.40 -20.73 8.41
C ILE A 65 2.12 -20.61 7.58
N VAL A 66 1.82 -21.61 6.80
CA VAL A 66 0.63 -21.70 5.93
C VAL A 66 -0.50 -22.29 6.75
N THR A 67 -1.58 -21.57 6.87
CA THR A 67 -2.80 -21.98 7.57
C THR A 67 -3.95 -22.09 6.57
N ASP A 68 -5.13 -22.52 7.01
CA ASP A 68 -6.37 -22.52 6.23
C ASP A 68 -6.79 -21.10 5.76
N LYS A 69 -6.27 -20.05 6.42
CA LYS A 69 -6.48 -18.65 6.04
C LYS A 69 -5.46 -18.13 5.04
N THR A 70 -4.34 -18.82 4.87
CA THR A 70 -3.28 -18.36 3.94
C THR A 70 -3.72 -18.56 2.50
N LEU A 71 -3.81 -17.50 1.73
CA LEU A 71 -4.19 -17.58 0.32
C LEU A 71 -3.00 -17.92 -0.57
N LEU A 72 -3.13 -18.96 -1.37
CA LEU A 72 -2.17 -19.38 -2.38
C LEU A 72 -2.66 -18.86 -3.73
N ILE A 73 -2.00 -17.85 -4.30
CA ILE A 73 -2.53 -17.03 -5.40
C ILE A 73 -1.62 -17.12 -6.62
N ASP A 74 -2.15 -17.39 -7.80
CA ASP A 74 -1.43 -17.16 -9.04
C ASP A 74 -1.24 -15.65 -9.26
N GLY A 75 0.00 -15.20 -9.35
CA GLY A 75 0.31 -13.77 -9.45
C GLY A 75 -0.20 -13.13 -10.74
N LYS A 76 -0.37 -13.90 -11.83
CA LYS A 76 -0.75 -13.37 -13.13
C LYS A 76 -2.25 -13.09 -13.22
N ASP A 77 -3.07 -14.05 -12.83
CA ASP A 77 -4.51 -14.01 -13.03
C ASP A 77 -5.31 -13.96 -11.71
N GLY A 78 -4.63 -14.13 -10.57
CA GLY A 78 -5.24 -14.12 -9.25
C GLY A 78 -6.06 -15.38 -8.93
N ASP A 79 -5.83 -16.48 -9.63
CA ASP A 79 -6.51 -17.75 -9.35
C ASP A 79 -5.96 -18.37 -8.06
N LEU A 80 -6.86 -18.92 -7.26
CA LEU A 80 -6.46 -19.64 -6.05
C LEU A 80 -5.86 -21.00 -6.42
N LYS A 81 -4.76 -21.33 -5.77
CA LYS A 81 -4.05 -22.62 -5.92
C LYS A 81 -4.19 -23.44 -4.63
N GLY A 82 -4.12 -24.74 -4.77
CA GLY A 82 -4.03 -25.65 -3.62
C GLY A 82 -2.59 -25.86 -3.17
N ASP A 83 -2.41 -26.56 -2.03
CA ASP A 83 -1.11 -26.83 -1.38
C ASP A 83 -0.10 -27.52 -2.29
N ARG A 84 -0.55 -28.28 -3.29
CA ARG A 84 0.31 -28.90 -4.32
C ARG A 84 1.14 -27.88 -5.10
N ALA A 85 0.79 -26.60 -5.05
CA ALA A 85 1.56 -25.53 -5.65
C ALA A 85 2.81 -25.18 -4.84
N LEU A 86 2.86 -25.49 -3.54
CA LEU A 86 3.99 -25.26 -2.66
C LEU A 86 5.11 -26.27 -2.96
N LYS A 87 6.04 -25.89 -3.83
CA LYS A 87 7.16 -26.73 -4.24
C LYS A 87 8.47 -25.95 -4.21
N LYS A 88 9.54 -26.60 -3.75
CA LYS A 88 10.90 -26.07 -3.82
C LYS A 88 11.23 -25.63 -5.26
N GLY A 89 11.94 -24.52 -5.40
CA GLY A 89 12.33 -23.93 -6.68
C GLY A 89 11.31 -22.97 -7.29
N ARG A 90 10.08 -22.87 -6.75
CA ARG A 90 9.08 -21.94 -7.29
C ARG A 90 9.38 -20.51 -6.86
N LYS A 91 9.22 -19.60 -7.82
CA LYS A 91 9.31 -18.16 -7.56
C LYS A 91 8.00 -17.67 -6.96
N VAL A 92 8.10 -16.95 -5.86
CA VAL A 92 6.95 -16.43 -5.11
C VAL A 92 7.25 -15.08 -4.48
N THR A 93 6.19 -14.35 -4.14
CA THR A 93 6.21 -13.32 -3.13
C THR A 93 5.35 -13.79 -1.97
N ALA A 94 5.95 -13.94 -0.80
CA ALA A 94 5.24 -14.31 0.42
C ALA A 94 4.94 -13.06 1.25
N TYR A 95 3.68 -12.88 1.62
CA TYR A 95 3.18 -11.83 2.52
C TYR A 95 2.83 -12.46 3.86
N TYR A 96 3.42 -11.97 4.93
CA TYR A 96 3.31 -12.56 6.26
C TYR A 96 3.28 -11.50 7.36
N SER A 97 2.87 -11.92 8.55
CA SER A 97 2.74 -11.05 9.73
C SER A 97 4.09 -10.45 10.15
N SER A 98 4.08 -9.19 10.57
CA SER A 98 5.23 -8.58 11.25
C SER A 98 5.46 -9.16 12.65
N LYS A 99 4.48 -9.84 13.23
CA LYS A 99 4.62 -10.61 14.47
C LYS A 99 5.30 -11.94 14.16
N MET A 100 6.60 -12.04 14.48
CA MET A 100 7.40 -13.20 14.14
C MET A 100 8.22 -13.70 15.31
N THR A 101 8.70 -14.93 15.18
CA THR A 101 9.63 -15.52 16.15
C THR A 101 11.00 -14.84 16.08
N ARG A 102 11.76 -14.94 17.18
CA ARG A 102 13.16 -14.47 17.24
C ARG A 102 14.17 -15.52 16.74
N SER A 103 13.71 -16.55 16.01
CA SER A 103 14.55 -17.58 15.39
C SER A 103 15.20 -17.06 14.10
N TYR A 104 16.16 -17.82 13.59
CA TYR A 104 16.69 -17.62 12.23
C TYR A 104 16.57 -18.93 11.43
N PRO A 105 15.88 -18.93 10.28
CA PRO A 105 15.06 -17.85 9.77
C PRO A 105 13.86 -17.53 10.70
N PRO A 106 13.39 -16.27 10.71
CA PRO A 106 12.21 -15.90 11.49
C PRO A 106 10.97 -16.59 10.91
N GLN A 107 10.03 -16.95 11.78
CA GLN A 107 8.79 -17.62 11.39
C GLN A 107 7.61 -16.71 11.69
N ALA A 108 6.67 -16.60 10.76
CA ALA A 108 5.46 -15.81 10.90
C ALA A 108 4.28 -16.45 10.18
N GLU A 109 3.07 -16.12 10.62
CA GLU A 109 1.82 -16.51 9.95
C GLU A 109 1.74 -15.86 8.56
N GLY A 110 1.43 -16.67 7.54
CA GLY A 110 1.26 -16.23 6.16
C GLY A 110 -0.13 -15.68 5.89
N PHE A 111 -0.22 -14.55 5.20
CA PHE A 111 -1.47 -14.02 4.66
C PHE A 111 -1.68 -14.47 3.22
N ALA A 112 -0.63 -14.41 2.41
CA ALA A 112 -0.68 -14.87 1.03
C ALA A 112 0.70 -15.32 0.53
N ILE A 113 0.71 -16.35 -0.34
CA ILE A 113 1.86 -16.73 -1.16
C ILE A 113 1.45 -16.57 -2.61
N VAL A 114 2.05 -15.60 -3.29
CA VAL A 114 1.76 -15.23 -4.67
C VAL A 114 2.80 -15.87 -5.58
N PHE A 115 2.37 -16.79 -6.44
CA PHE A 115 3.24 -17.53 -7.34
C PHE A 115 3.56 -16.75 -8.60
N GLY A 116 4.79 -16.86 -9.07
CA GLY A 116 5.29 -16.25 -10.29
C GLY A 116 6.41 -15.25 -10.02
N LYS A 117 6.95 -14.66 -11.11
CA LYS A 117 7.93 -13.59 -11.00
C LYS A 117 7.21 -12.29 -10.68
N ASN A 118 7.71 -11.54 -9.70
CA ASN A 118 7.20 -10.20 -9.45
C ASN A 118 7.46 -9.31 -10.67
N ASN A 119 6.42 -8.94 -11.38
CA ASN A 119 6.45 -8.07 -12.56
C ASN A 119 5.23 -7.14 -12.58
N GLU A 120 5.18 -6.24 -13.54
CA GLU A 120 4.12 -5.23 -13.67
C GLU A 120 2.70 -5.81 -13.83
N LYS A 121 2.59 -7.03 -14.35
CA LYS A 121 1.31 -7.72 -14.59
C LYS A 121 0.79 -8.52 -13.40
N GLN A 122 1.59 -8.60 -12.32
CA GLN A 122 1.15 -9.28 -11.10
C GLN A 122 0.24 -8.39 -10.26
N GLY A 123 -0.65 -9.05 -9.51
CA GLY A 123 -1.39 -8.39 -8.45
C GLY A 123 -0.47 -7.68 -7.46
N LYS A 124 -0.84 -6.48 -7.09
CA LYS A 124 -0.12 -5.65 -6.14
C LYS A 124 -0.78 -5.70 -4.78
N TYR A 125 0.02 -5.95 -3.75
CA TYR A 125 -0.43 -5.85 -2.37
C TYR A 125 -0.73 -4.39 -2.02
N MET A 126 -1.82 -4.19 -1.31
CA MET A 126 -2.26 -2.89 -0.85
C MET A 126 -2.91 -3.02 0.53
N HIS A 127 -2.50 -2.18 1.46
CA HIS A 127 -3.21 -1.93 2.70
C HIS A 127 -4.10 -0.71 2.51
N VAL A 128 -5.40 -0.86 2.77
CA VAL A 128 -6.41 0.18 2.55
C VAL A 128 -6.39 1.17 3.70
N GLU A 129 -6.02 2.42 3.44
CA GLU A 129 -6.08 3.50 4.43
C GLU A 129 -7.43 4.17 4.45
N LYS A 130 -8.00 4.42 3.25
CA LYS A 130 -9.27 5.13 3.13
C LYS A 130 -10.15 4.52 2.06
N VAL A 131 -11.43 4.41 2.35
CA VAL A 131 -12.48 3.99 1.41
C VAL A 131 -13.38 5.18 1.13
N THR A 132 -13.59 5.49 -0.14
CA THR A 132 -14.49 6.56 -0.57
C THR A 132 -15.47 5.99 -1.60
N PRO A 133 -16.77 5.89 -1.29
CA PRO A 133 -17.78 5.48 -2.26
C PRO A 133 -17.83 6.46 -3.45
N SER A 134 -18.14 5.94 -4.64
CA SER A 134 -18.46 6.79 -5.80
C SER A 134 -19.83 7.44 -5.62
N GLU A 135 -20.05 8.57 -6.30
CA GLU A 135 -21.31 9.32 -6.22
C GLU A 135 -22.53 8.50 -6.68
N ASN A 136 -22.34 7.64 -7.66
CA ASN A 136 -23.39 6.74 -8.17
C ASN A 136 -23.55 5.46 -7.35
N GLY A 137 -22.69 5.22 -6.35
CA GLY A 137 -22.72 4.02 -5.49
C GLY A 137 -22.32 2.71 -6.20
N GLU A 138 -21.75 2.75 -7.43
CA GLU A 138 -21.40 1.55 -8.22
C GLU A 138 -19.96 1.10 -8.03
N SER A 139 -19.15 1.87 -7.31
CA SER A 139 -17.75 1.57 -7.03
C SER A 139 -17.28 2.20 -5.73
N VAL A 140 -16.11 1.76 -5.27
CA VAL A 140 -15.36 2.38 -4.18
C VAL A 140 -13.96 2.74 -4.66
N ARG A 141 -13.43 3.85 -4.13
CA ARG A 141 -12.06 4.28 -4.34
C ARG A 141 -11.25 4.00 -3.08
N LEU A 142 -10.21 3.23 -3.23
CA LEU A 142 -9.36 2.76 -2.16
C LEU A 142 -8.03 3.49 -2.21
N LEU A 143 -7.74 4.32 -1.22
CA LEU A 143 -6.42 4.93 -1.05
C LEU A 143 -5.55 3.97 -0.24
N ASN A 144 -4.33 3.70 -0.72
CA ASN A 144 -3.40 2.88 0.02
C ASN A 144 -2.72 3.65 1.16
N SER A 145 -2.12 2.91 2.10
CA SER A 145 -1.46 3.48 3.28
C SER A 145 -0.20 4.31 2.98
N ASN A 146 0.40 4.13 1.82
CA ASN A 146 1.49 4.99 1.35
C ASN A 146 0.98 6.31 0.75
N ARG A 147 -0.33 6.43 0.50
CA ARG A 147 -1.00 7.59 -0.11
C ARG A 147 -0.51 7.94 -1.51
N ASP A 148 0.04 6.98 -2.21
CA ASP A 148 0.59 7.15 -3.55
C ASP A 148 -0.30 6.55 -4.65
N ILE A 149 -1.28 5.69 -4.31
CA ILE A 149 -2.17 5.04 -5.26
C ILE A 149 -3.63 5.06 -4.76
N ILE A 150 -4.55 5.38 -5.68
CA ILE A 150 -5.98 5.17 -5.53
C ILE A 150 -6.42 4.10 -6.53
N VAL A 151 -6.99 3.01 -6.02
CA VAL A 151 -7.57 1.93 -6.83
C VAL A 151 -9.08 2.03 -6.76
N THR A 152 -9.73 2.15 -7.92
CA THR A 152 -11.19 2.08 -8.04
C THR A 152 -11.61 0.64 -8.24
N VAL A 153 -12.54 0.17 -7.43
CA VAL A 153 -13.11 -1.18 -7.47
C VAL A 153 -14.59 -1.07 -7.73
N SER A 154 -15.05 -1.58 -8.89
CA SER A 154 -16.46 -1.63 -9.27
C SER A 154 -17.11 -2.95 -8.88
N LYS A 155 -18.42 -2.97 -8.89
CA LYS A 155 -19.25 -4.18 -8.66
C LYS A 155 -18.87 -5.32 -9.60
N ASP A 156 -18.60 -5.02 -10.86
CA ASP A 156 -18.26 -6.04 -11.88
C ASP A 156 -16.91 -6.72 -11.63
N VAL A 157 -16.00 -6.05 -10.89
CA VAL A 157 -14.68 -6.56 -10.54
C VAL A 157 -14.72 -7.37 -9.25
N TYR A 158 -15.50 -6.90 -8.28
CA TYR A 158 -15.65 -7.54 -6.98
C TYR A 158 -17.06 -7.29 -6.45
N GLU A 159 -17.88 -8.31 -6.40
CA GLU A 159 -19.29 -8.20 -6.03
C GLU A 159 -19.49 -7.56 -4.66
N ASP A 160 -18.64 -7.93 -3.69
CA ASP A 160 -18.66 -7.44 -2.33
C ASP A 160 -17.85 -6.14 -2.11
N TYR A 161 -17.65 -5.33 -3.15
CA TYR A 161 -16.81 -4.11 -3.10
C TYR A 161 -17.21 -3.14 -1.97
N GLN A 162 -18.50 -3.10 -1.58
CA GLN A 162 -19.00 -2.25 -0.50
C GLN A 162 -18.56 -2.73 0.89
N ASN A 163 -18.17 -4.00 1.01
CA ASN A 163 -17.71 -4.58 2.26
C ASN A 163 -16.21 -4.31 2.52
N ILE A 164 -15.48 -3.79 1.52
CA ILE A 164 -14.09 -3.38 1.71
C ILE A 164 -14.06 -2.17 2.63
N LYS A 165 -13.24 -2.23 3.67
CA LYS A 165 -13.12 -1.20 4.70
C LYS A 165 -11.69 -0.77 4.94
N GLU A 166 -11.53 0.33 5.64
CA GLU A 166 -10.24 0.82 6.12
C GLU A 166 -9.58 -0.22 7.04
N GLY A 167 -8.29 -0.45 6.80
CA GLY A 167 -7.52 -1.50 7.47
C GLY A 167 -7.47 -2.83 6.73
N ASP A 168 -8.30 -3.05 5.71
CA ASP A 168 -8.26 -4.27 4.91
C ASP A 168 -6.95 -4.37 4.11
N ARG A 169 -6.54 -5.59 3.89
CA ARG A 169 -5.42 -5.97 3.03
C ARG A 169 -5.97 -6.56 1.76
N ILE A 170 -5.54 -6.07 0.62
CA ILE A 170 -6.02 -6.56 -0.66
C ILE A 170 -4.88 -6.85 -1.61
N MET A 171 -5.11 -7.76 -2.54
CA MET A 171 -4.36 -7.88 -3.78
C MET A 171 -5.20 -7.28 -4.90
N ALA A 172 -4.65 -6.31 -5.63
CA ALA A 172 -5.33 -5.67 -6.75
C ALA A 172 -4.52 -5.83 -8.05
N TRP A 173 -5.20 -6.21 -9.13
CA TRP A 173 -4.65 -6.25 -10.49
C TRP A 173 -5.16 -5.03 -11.24
N TYR A 174 -4.26 -4.34 -11.90
CA TYR A 174 -4.56 -3.19 -12.76
C TYR A 174 -3.46 -3.05 -13.82
N SER A 175 -3.77 -2.41 -14.95
CA SER A 175 -2.83 -2.30 -16.07
C SER A 175 -2.35 -0.88 -16.35
N ILE A 176 -3.22 0.10 -16.18
CA ILE A 176 -2.95 1.51 -16.50
C ILE A 176 -3.14 2.34 -15.24
N MET A 177 -2.24 3.26 -15.00
CA MET A 177 -2.30 4.20 -13.89
C MET A 177 -1.97 5.61 -14.39
N THR A 178 -2.67 6.61 -13.87
CA THR A 178 -2.37 8.01 -14.16
C THR A 178 -1.02 8.41 -13.58
N MET A 179 -0.38 9.42 -14.15
CA MET A 179 0.87 9.99 -13.64
C MET A 179 0.66 11.06 -12.55
N SER A 180 -0.55 11.13 -11.97
CA SER A 180 -0.86 12.01 -10.83
C SER A 180 -0.29 11.46 -9.52
N LEU A 181 -0.26 12.29 -8.49
CA LEU A 181 0.07 11.85 -7.13
C LEU A 181 -1.11 12.23 -6.20
N PRO A 182 -1.86 11.26 -5.66
CA PRO A 182 -1.75 9.83 -5.88
C PRO A 182 -2.07 9.40 -7.32
N GLY A 183 -1.41 8.35 -7.81
CA GLY A 183 -1.74 7.69 -9.06
C GLY A 183 -3.14 7.08 -8.98
N GLN A 184 -3.93 7.15 -10.05
CA GLN A 184 -5.29 6.61 -10.08
C GLN A 184 -5.40 5.49 -11.11
N THR A 185 -6.06 4.40 -10.72
CA THR A 185 -6.24 3.24 -11.57
C THR A 185 -7.57 2.54 -11.28
N ASN A 186 -8.02 1.72 -12.24
CA ASN A 186 -9.16 0.84 -12.05
C ASN A 186 -8.66 -0.59 -11.88
N ALA A 187 -9.14 -1.27 -10.86
CA ALA A 187 -8.86 -2.68 -10.69
C ALA A 187 -9.50 -3.50 -11.80
N THR A 188 -8.82 -4.56 -12.23
CA THR A 188 -9.37 -5.60 -13.11
C THR A 188 -9.70 -6.86 -12.32
N LYS A 189 -9.12 -7.03 -11.15
CA LYS A 189 -9.41 -8.09 -10.17
C LYS A 189 -9.00 -7.60 -8.79
N VAL A 190 -9.72 -8.05 -7.77
CA VAL A 190 -9.40 -7.80 -6.35
C VAL A 190 -9.58 -9.10 -5.57
N ILE A 191 -8.68 -9.33 -4.62
CA ILE A 191 -8.81 -10.37 -3.59
C ILE A 191 -8.57 -9.69 -2.24
N VAL A 192 -9.51 -9.83 -1.32
CA VAL A 192 -9.34 -9.38 0.06
C VAL A 192 -8.58 -10.47 0.81
N LEU A 193 -7.50 -10.08 1.49
CA LEU A 193 -6.67 -10.99 2.28
C LEU A 193 -7.21 -11.09 3.72
N PRO A 194 -7.00 -12.19 4.40
CA PRO A 194 -7.45 -12.40 5.79
C PRO A 194 -6.73 -11.51 6.81
#